data_ff9b543896c8878bb42064a58b83a565
#
_entry.id   ff9b543896c8878bb42064a58b83a565
#
_cell.length_a   1.000
_cell.length_b   1.000
_cell.length_c   1.000
_cell.angle_alpha   90.00
_cell.angle_beta   90.00
_cell.angle_gamma   90.00
#
_symmetry.space_group_name_H-M   'P 1'
#
loop_
_entity.id
_entity.type
_entity.pdbx_description
1 polymer ?
#
loop_
_entity_poly.entity_id
_entity_poly.type
_entity_poly.pdbx_seq_one_letter_code
_entity_poly.pdbx_strand_id
1 'polypeptide(L)'
;MTKKIILKKGREKSLLRRHPWIFSGAIERVEGEPLPGETVQVTAANGDFLGWAGFSPASQIMGRVWSFDINERIDADFFKKRIAAAWALREKLSLTAPEGGCRLIFSEADQLPGVIVDRFGKFLILQLLSAPAEFNSSSRPPCILLRCSSG
;
A
#
# COMPACT_ATOMS: atom_id res chain seq x y z
N MET A 1 -12.08 -19.57 -2.99
CA MET A 1 -12.93 -18.47 -3.54
C MET A 1 -12.09 -17.21 -3.63
N THR A 2 -12.11 -16.48 -4.73
CA THR A 2 -11.33 -15.24 -4.88
C THR A 2 -12.00 -14.13 -4.07
N LYS A 3 -11.26 -13.47 -3.17
CA LYS A 3 -11.74 -12.35 -2.35
C LYS A 3 -11.81 -11.09 -3.19
N LYS A 4 -12.95 -10.39 -3.21
CA LYS A 4 -13.19 -9.26 -4.12
C LYS A 4 -13.92 -8.10 -3.46
N ILE A 5 -13.58 -6.89 -3.92
CA ILE A 5 -14.39 -5.68 -3.76
C ILE A 5 -15.04 -5.38 -5.12
N ILE A 6 -16.35 -5.25 -5.16
CA ILE A 6 -17.10 -4.92 -6.37
C ILE A 6 -17.64 -3.49 -6.22
N LEU A 7 -17.30 -2.63 -7.18
CA LEU A 7 -17.73 -1.24 -7.16
C LEU A 7 -19.13 -1.06 -7.75
N LYS A 8 -19.86 -0.08 -7.24
CA LYS A 8 -21.11 0.39 -7.82
C LYS A 8 -20.87 0.91 -9.23
N LYS A 9 -21.82 0.69 -10.13
CA LYS A 9 -21.78 1.21 -11.49
C LYS A 9 -21.54 2.74 -11.50
N GLY A 10 -20.54 3.17 -12.29
CA GLY A 10 -20.15 4.58 -12.42
C GLY A 10 -19.18 5.08 -11.34
N ARG A 11 -18.80 4.24 -10.35
CA ARG A 11 -17.84 4.60 -9.28
C ARG A 11 -16.39 4.16 -9.58
N GLU A 12 -16.15 3.51 -10.72
CA GLU A 12 -14.83 3.06 -11.19
C GLU A 12 -13.94 4.20 -11.72
N LYS A 13 -14.48 5.39 -11.97
CA LYS A 13 -13.79 6.50 -12.65
C LYS A 13 -12.48 6.92 -11.95
N SER A 14 -12.45 6.93 -10.63
CA SER A 14 -11.24 7.28 -9.86
C SER A 14 -10.12 6.25 -10.07
N LEU A 15 -10.45 4.96 -10.04
CA LEU A 15 -9.48 3.89 -10.27
C LEU A 15 -8.96 3.87 -11.71
N LEU A 16 -9.81 4.13 -12.69
CA LEU A 16 -9.42 4.28 -14.10
C LEU A 16 -8.43 5.44 -14.30
N ARG A 17 -8.49 6.46 -13.44
CA ARG A 17 -7.51 7.56 -13.39
C ARG A 17 -6.32 7.26 -12.48
N ARG A 18 -6.14 6.01 -12.06
CA ARG A 18 -5.05 5.54 -11.20
C ARG A 18 -5.06 6.14 -9.79
N HIS A 19 -6.21 6.64 -9.30
CA HIS A 19 -6.34 7.04 -7.90
C HIS A 19 -6.44 5.80 -7.01
N PRO A 20 -5.58 5.65 -5.97
CA PRO A 20 -5.44 4.38 -5.27
C PRO A 20 -6.49 4.13 -4.17
N TRP A 21 -7.39 5.07 -3.88
CA TRP A 21 -8.31 4.96 -2.76
C TRP A 21 -9.70 4.52 -3.18
N ILE A 22 -10.24 3.55 -2.44
CA ILE A 22 -11.58 3.03 -2.61
C ILE A 22 -12.37 3.37 -1.34
N PHE A 23 -13.27 4.32 -1.45
CA PHE A 23 -14.13 4.72 -0.35
C PHE A 23 -15.29 3.75 -0.18
N SER A 24 -15.76 3.54 1.06
CA SER A 24 -16.89 2.67 1.40
C SER A 24 -18.14 2.98 0.57
N GLY A 25 -18.44 4.25 0.32
CA GLY A 25 -19.59 4.67 -0.50
C GLY A 25 -19.53 4.26 -1.97
N ALA A 26 -18.35 3.91 -2.50
CA ALA A 26 -18.17 3.41 -3.86
C ALA A 26 -18.38 1.90 -3.99
N ILE A 27 -18.40 1.16 -2.89
CA ILE A 27 -18.48 -0.30 -2.86
C ILE A 27 -19.93 -0.73 -2.92
N GLU A 28 -20.26 -1.64 -3.83
CA GLU A 28 -21.55 -2.31 -3.90
C GLU A 28 -21.61 -3.47 -2.92
N ARG A 29 -20.61 -4.37 -2.98
CA ARG A 29 -20.46 -5.51 -2.09
C ARG A 29 -19.03 -6.01 -2.01
N VAL A 30 -18.75 -6.81 -0.99
CA VAL A 30 -17.50 -7.55 -0.78
C VAL A 30 -17.80 -9.03 -0.83
N GLU A 31 -17.00 -9.80 -1.56
CA GLU A 31 -17.16 -11.25 -1.72
C GLU A 31 -15.93 -11.99 -1.15
N GLY A 32 -16.16 -13.21 -0.66
CA GLY A 32 -15.12 -14.12 -0.18
C GLY A 32 -14.61 -13.82 1.23
N GLU A 33 -15.31 -12.99 2.01
CA GLU A 33 -15.04 -12.69 3.43
C GLU A 33 -13.56 -12.37 3.71
N PRO A 34 -13.00 -11.33 3.10
CA PRO A 34 -11.60 -10.96 3.34
C PRO A 34 -11.39 -10.48 4.78
N LEU A 35 -10.29 -10.90 5.39
CA LEU A 35 -9.85 -10.38 6.67
C LEU A 35 -9.23 -8.98 6.51
N PRO A 36 -9.25 -8.15 7.57
CA PRO A 36 -8.54 -6.87 7.56
C PRO A 36 -7.07 -7.05 7.18
N GLY A 37 -6.60 -6.26 6.23
CA GLY A 37 -5.23 -6.31 5.74
C GLY A 37 -4.99 -7.20 4.53
N GLU A 38 -5.86 -8.14 4.23
CA GLU A 38 -5.68 -9.03 3.09
C GLU A 38 -5.76 -8.28 1.75
N THR A 39 -5.04 -8.82 0.78
CA THR A 39 -5.11 -8.35 -0.61
C THR A 39 -6.32 -8.96 -1.30
N VAL A 40 -7.12 -8.09 -1.91
CA VAL A 40 -8.35 -8.44 -2.63
C VAL A 40 -8.32 -7.93 -4.07
N GLN A 41 -9.02 -8.61 -4.94
CA GLN A 41 -9.28 -8.14 -6.29
C GLN A 41 -10.35 -7.04 -6.27
N VAL A 42 -10.14 -5.98 -7.03
CA VAL A 42 -11.15 -4.92 -7.23
C VAL A 42 -11.70 -5.02 -8.63
N THR A 43 -13.03 -5.05 -8.75
CA THR A 43 -13.72 -5.12 -10.03
C THR A 43 -14.81 -4.05 -10.15
N ALA A 44 -15.07 -3.65 -11.37
CA ALA A 44 -16.27 -2.87 -11.70
C ALA A 44 -17.54 -3.74 -11.61
N ALA A 45 -18.72 -3.12 -11.66
CA ALA A 45 -20.00 -3.83 -11.61
C ALA A 45 -20.21 -4.83 -12.76
N ASN A 46 -19.55 -4.60 -13.93
CA ASN A 46 -19.58 -5.50 -15.08
C ASN A 46 -18.52 -6.63 -15.01
N GLY A 47 -17.71 -6.67 -13.94
CA GLY A 47 -16.68 -7.68 -13.73
C GLY A 47 -15.28 -7.30 -14.22
N ASP A 48 -15.11 -6.16 -14.87
CA ASP A 48 -13.79 -5.69 -15.33
C ASP A 48 -12.83 -5.51 -14.16
N PHE A 49 -11.61 -5.99 -14.30
CA PHE A 49 -10.56 -5.82 -13.32
C PHE A 49 -10.13 -4.35 -13.22
N LEU A 50 -10.02 -3.85 -11.99
CA LEU A 50 -9.60 -2.47 -11.72
C LEU A 50 -8.30 -2.37 -10.92
N GLY A 51 -7.93 -3.41 -10.17
CA GLY A 51 -6.70 -3.43 -9.39
C GLY A 51 -6.68 -4.49 -8.29
N TRP A 52 -5.50 -4.65 -7.68
CA TRP A 52 -5.28 -5.37 -6.43
C TRP A 52 -5.21 -4.37 -5.30
N ALA A 53 -6.00 -4.56 -4.25
CA ALA A 53 -6.06 -3.63 -3.12
C ALA A 53 -5.94 -4.33 -1.78
N GLY A 54 -5.36 -3.65 -0.81
CA GLY A 54 -5.42 -4.08 0.58
C GLY A 54 -6.74 -3.64 1.23
N PHE A 55 -7.37 -4.54 1.96
CA PHE A 55 -8.70 -4.38 2.55
C PHE A 55 -8.66 -3.79 3.98
N SER A 56 -9.44 -2.75 4.23
CA SER A 56 -9.54 -2.06 5.54
C SER A 56 -10.99 -1.81 5.92
N PRO A 57 -11.73 -2.80 6.42
CA PRO A 57 -13.17 -2.69 6.65
C PRO A 57 -13.58 -1.64 7.69
N ALA A 58 -12.71 -1.33 8.65
CA ALA A 58 -12.96 -0.33 9.68
C ALA A 58 -12.67 1.12 9.23
N SER A 59 -12.15 1.33 8.02
CA SER A 59 -11.80 2.64 7.48
C SER A 59 -12.83 3.11 6.47
N GLN A 60 -13.03 4.44 6.35
CA GLN A 60 -13.79 5.00 5.23
C GLN A 60 -13.10 4.72 3.88
N ILE A 61 -11.75 4.66 3.86
CA ILE A 61 -10.98 4.17 2.72
C ILE A 61 -10.84 2.66 2.88
N MET A 62 -11.86 1.91 2.45
CA MET A 62 -11.93 0.45 2.64
C MET A 62 -10.96 -0.33 1.75
N GLY A 63 -10.47 0.26 0.68
CA GLY A 63 -9.43 -0.35 -0.16
C GLY A 63 -8.34 0.64 -0.53
N ARG A 64 -7.09 0.19 -0.50
CA ARG A 64 -5.94 0.92 -1.02
C ARG A 64 -5.23 0.08 -2.07
N VAL A 65 -5.21 0.59 -3.31
CA VAL A 65 -4.70 -0.16 -4.46
C VAL A 65 -3.18 -0.28 -4.39
N TRP A 66 -2.69 -1.51 -4.39
CA TRP A 66 -1.28 -1.86 -4.52
C TRP A 66 -0.82 -1.84 -5.98
N SER A 67 -1.63 -2.42 -6.86
CA SER A 67 -1.31 -2.52 -8.28
C SER A 67 -2.56 -2.45 -9.15
N PHE A 68 -2.40 -1.86 -10.33
CA PHE A 68 -3.41 -1.81 -11.40
C PHE A 68 -3.11 -2.82 -12.52
N ASP A 69 -2.10 -3.65 -12.36
CA ASP A 69 -1.76 -4.72 -13.29
C ASP A 69 -2.35 -6.04 -12.79
N ILE A 70 -3.19 -6.67 -13.60
CA ILE A 70 -3.83 -7.96 -13.26
C ILE A 70 -2.81 -9.09 -13.08
N ASN A 71 -1.68 -9.01 -13.78
CA ASN A 71 -0.63 -10.03 -13.75
C ASN A 71 0.37 -9.82 -12.61
N GLU A 72 0.31 -8.68 -11.92
CA GLU A 72 1.24 -8.41 -10.83
C GLU A 72 0.82 -9.17 -9.56
N ARG A 73 1.74 -9.95 -9.04
CA ARG A 73 1.56 -10.71 -7.81
C ARG A 73 1.97 -9.86 -6.61
N ILE A 74 1.04 -9.70 -5.66
CA ILE A 74 1.29 -8.92 -4.44
C ILE A 74 1.86 -9.85 -3.36
N ASP A 75 3.17 -10.00 -3.39
CA ASP A 75 3.93 -10.86 -2.47
C ASP A 75 5.14 -10.10 -1.90
N ALA A 76 6.02 -10.81 -1.18
CA ALA A 76 7.22 -10.22 -0.58
C ALA A 76 8.15 -9.57 -1.62
N ASP A 77 8.26 -10.14 -2.81
CA ASP A 77 9.12 -9.59 -3.87
C ASP A 77 8.54 -8.32 -4.50
N PHE A 78 7.21 -8.22 -4.59
CA PHE A 78 6.54 -6.98 -4.94
C PHE A 78 6.94 -5.85 -3.99
N PHE A 79 6.83 -6.07 -2.67
CA PHE A 79 7.19 -5.05 -1.67
C PHE A 79 8.67 -4.70 -1.72
N LYS A 80 9.57 -5.69 -1.85
CA LYS A 80 11.01 -5.45 -2.01
C LYS A 80 11.33 -4.56 -3.20
N LYS A 81 10.71 -4.81 -4.35
CA LYS A 81 10.89 -3.99 -5.57
C LYS A 81 10.44 -2.54 -5.36
N ARG A 82 9.29 -2.32 -4.70
CA ARG A 82 8.78 -0.98 -4.40
C ARG A 82 9.68 -0.23 -3.43
N ILE A 83 10.15 -0.89 -2.39
CA ILE A 83 11.11 -0.34 -1.41
C ILE A 83 12.43 0.03 -2.10
N ALA A 84 12.97 -0.86 -2.93
CA ALA A 84 14.20 -0.61 -3.67
C ALA A 84 14.07 0.57 -4.64
N ALA A 85 12.93 0.69 -5.34
CA ALA A 85 12.64 1.81 -6.23
C ALA A 85 12.55 3.15 -5.46
N ALA A 86 11.90 3.16 -4.29
CA ALA A 86 11.82 4.32 -3.43
C ALA A 86 13.20 4.76 -2.94
N TRP A 87 14.04 3.81 -2.51
CA TRP A 87 15.43 4.07 -2.12
C TRP A 87 16.24 4.66 -3.27
N ALA A 88 16.25 4.00 -4.45
CA ALA A 88 16.99 4.43 -5.62
C ALA A 88 16.61 5.86 -6.07
N LEU A 89 15.33 6.23 -5.95
CA LEU A 89 14.86 7.58 -6.21
C LEU A 89 15.53 8.61 -5.27
N ARG A 90 15.60 8.30 -3.95
CA ARG A 90 16.24 9.20 -2.97
C ARG A 90 17.75 9.30 -3.19
N GLU A 91 18.41 8.21 -3.56
CA GLU A 91 19.83 8.24 -3.95
C GLU A 91 20.07 9.14 -5.15
N LYS A 92 19.27 8.99 -6.21
CA LYS A 92 19.35 9.81 -7.41
C LYS A 92 19.13 11.30 -7.12
N LEU A 93 18.31 11.62 -6.12
CA LEU A 93 18.05 12.98 -5.67
C LEU A 93 19.06 13.48 -4.61
N SER A 94 20.09 12.70 -4.29
CA SER A 94 21.11 13.00 -3.26
C SER A 94 20.52 13.27 -1.87
N LEU A 95 19.41 12.62 -1.53
CA LEU A 95 18.71 12.78 -0.24
C LEU A 95 19.15 11.75 0.80
N THR A 96 20.05 10.83 0.47
CA THR A 96 20.45 9.72 1.33
C THR A 96 21.75 9.98 2.12
N ALA A 97 22.11 11.25 2.35
CA ALA A 97 23.28 11.60 3.15
C ALA A 97 23.22 10.93 4.55
N PRO A 98 24.34 10.33 5.05
CA PRO A 98 24.31 9.53 6.30
C PRO A 98 23.85 10.30 7.54
N GLU A 99 24.19 11.59 7.61
CA GLU A 99 23.94 12.44 8.80
C GLU A 99 22.64 13.23 8.73
N GLY A 100 21.91 13.14 7.62
CA GLY A 100 20.68 13.88 7.39
C GLY A 100 19.41 13.13 7.80
N GLY A 101 18.28 13.86 7.75
CA GLY A 101 16.94 13.29 7.78
C GLY A 101 16.42 13.09 6.35
N CYS A 102 15.80 11.94 6.08
CA CYS A 102 15.19 11.66 4.79
C CYS A 102 13.93 10.81 4.92
N ARG A 103 12.84 11.23 4.28
CA ARG A 103 11.69 10.37 4.05
C ARG A 103 12.00 9.38 2.94
N LEU A 104 12.31 8.15 3.33
CA LEU A 104 12.66 7.06 2.40
C LEU A 104 11.46 6.51 1.65
N ILE A 105 10.31 6.39 2.33
CA ILE A 105 9.05 5.94 1.74
C ILE A 105 7.95 6.91 2.14
N PHE A 106 7.19 7.36 1.15
CA PHE A 106 6.09 8.30 1.32
C PHE A 106 4.77 7.73 0.76
N SER A 107 4.30 6.66 1.37
CA SER A 107 2.95 6.11 1.15
C SER A 107 2.59 5.96 -0.33
N GLU A 108 1.47 6.51 -0.76
CA GLU A 108 0.96 6.44 -2.14
C GLU A 108 1.94 7.01 -3.18
N ALA A 109 2.75 8.00 -2.81
CA ALA A 109 3.74 8.60 -3.70
C ALA A 109 4.80 7.59 -4.15
N ASP A 110 5.13 6.63 -3.30
CA ASP A 110 6.05 5.53 -3.60
C ASP A 110 5.32 4.22 -3.90
N GLN A 111 4.01 4.28 -4.15
CA GLN A 111 3.15 3.13 -4.46
C GLN A 111 3.15 2.06 -3.34
N LEU A 112 3.31 2.50 -2.10
CA LEU A 112 3.23 1.69 -0.88
C LEU A 112 2.19 2.31 0.07
N PRO A 113 0.89 2.27 -0.28
CA PRO A 113 -0.17 2.94 0.46
C PRO A 113 -0.18 2.59 1.94
N GLY A 114 -0.17 3.62 2.78
CA GLY A 114 -0.19 3.47 4.23
C GLY A 114 1.15 3.16 4.88
N VAL A 115 2.26 3.16 4.12
CA VAL A 115 3.62 2.94 4.65
C VAL A 115 4.40 4.24 4.59
N ILE A 116 4.96 4.69 5.71
CA ILE A 116 5.90 5.81 5.78
C ILE A 116 7.18 5.32 6.45
N VAL A 117 8.31 5.63 5.87
CA VAL A 117 9.63 5.35 6.46
C VAL A 117 10.46 6.62 6.44
N ASP A 118 10.80 7.10 7.62
CA ASP A 118 11.73 8.21 7.81
C ASP A 118 13.06 7.71 8.38
N ARG A 119 14.16 8.21 7.83
CA ARG A 119 15.50 7.97 8.37
C ARG A 119 16.05 9.23 9.01
N PHE A 120 16.64 9.08 10.18
CA PHE A 120 17.40 10.10 10.91
C PHE A 120 18.73 9.51 11.35
N GLY A 121 19.80 9.80 10.61
CA GLY A 121 21.12 9.21 10.84
C GLY A 121 21.04 7.67 10.84
N LYS A 122 21.27 7.05 12.00
CA LYS A 122 21.26 5.59 12.20
C LYS A 122 19.86 5.03 12.52
N PHE A 123 18.83 5.84 12.60
CA PHE A 123 17.50 5.40 13.00
C PHE A 123 16.54 5.42 11.83
N LEU A 124 15.69 4.41 11.77
CA LEU A 124 14.52 4.35 10.88
C LEU A 124 13.26 4.40 11.74
N ILE A 125 12.34 5.27 11.35
CA ILE A 125 10.99 5.34 11.93
C ILE A 125 10.04 4.81 10.87
N LEU A 126 9.43 3.65 11.15
CA LEU A 126 8.40 3.06 10.32
C LEU A 126 7.03 3.39 10.90
N GLN A 127 6.14 3.95 10.09
CA GLN A 127 4.74 4.17 10.42
C GLN A 127 3.86 3.36 9.47
N LEU A 128 2.95 2.58 10.04
CA LEU A 128 1.97 1.76 9.33
C LEU A 128 0.59 2.36 9.57
N LEU A 129 0.01 2.99 8.56
CA LEU A 129 -1.19 3.83 8.67
C LEU A 129 -2.45 3.13 8.15
N SER A 130 -2.39 1.83 7.88
CA SER A 130 -3.52 1.08 7.37
C SER A 130 -3.41 -0.41 7.70
N ALA A 131 -4.55 -1.09 7.86
CA ALA A 131 -4.58 -2.52 8.11
C ALA A 131 -3.78 -3.34 7.07
N PRO A 132 -3.81 -3.05 5.76
CA PRO A 132 -2.96 -3.74 4.79
C PRO A 132 -1.46 -3.52 4.99
N ALA A 133 -1.03 -2.34 5.44
CA ALA A 133 0.36 -2.07 5.74
C ALA A 133 0.83 -2.86 6.98
N GLU A 134 -0.01 -2.95 8.01
CA GLU A 134 0.25 -3.74 9.21
C GLU A 134 0.26 -5.24 8.95
N PHE A 135 -0.69 -5.75 8.13
CA PHE A 135 -0.83 -7.16 7.80
C PHE A 135 0.40 -7.72 7.07
N ASN A 136 0.97 -6.93 6.17
CA ASN A 136 2.14 -7.31 5.38
C ASN A 136 3.46 -7.04 6.13
N SER A 137 3.42 -6.54 7.36
CA SER A 137 4.60 -6.39 8.21
C SER A 137 4.73 -7.56 9.18
N SER A 138 5.94 -8.01 9.41
CA SER A 138 6.25 -9.05 10.41
C SER A 138 6.20 -8.53 11.85
N SER A 139 5.95 -7.24 12.05
CA SER A 139 5.98 -6.57 13.35
C SER A 139 4.73 -5.72 13.56
N ARG A 140 4.22 -5.73 14.79
CA ARG A 140 2.89 -5.23 15.16
C ARG A 140 2.76 -3.90 15.92
N PRO A 141 3.69 -2.97 16.07
CA PRO A 141 3.30 -1.63 16.50
C PRO A 141 3.09 -0.71 15.29
N PRO A 142 2.14 0.23 15.35
CA PRO A 142 1.87 1.20 14.27
C PRO A 142 3.04 2.15 14.02
N CYS A 143 4.00 2.20 14.93
CA CYS A 143 5.25 2.94 14.77
C CYS A 143 6.40 2.13 15.37
N ILE A 144 7.45 1.92 14.59
CA ILE A 144 8.63 1.13 14.97
C ILE A 144 9.87 2.00 14.79
N LEU A 145 10.68 2.09 15.84
CA LEU A 145 12.02 2.66 15.78
C LEU A 145 13.03 1.52 15.60
N LEU A 146 13.72 1.52 14.47
CA LEU A 146 14.78 0.55 14.16
C LEU A 146 16.13 1.26 14.15
N ARG A 147 17.15 0.64 14.75
CA ARG A 147 18.53 1.12 14.64
C ARG A 147 19.24 0.36 13.52
N CYS A 148 19.72 1.08 12.52
CA CYS A 148 20.58 0.47 11.49
C CYS A 148 21.91 0.07 12.11
N SER A 149 22.26 -1.22 12.07
CA SER A 149 23.61 -1.69 12.37
C SER A 149 24.52 -1.19 11.25
N SER A 150 25.58 -0.48 11.61
CA SER A 150 26.65 -0.18 10.67
C SER A 150 27.35 -1.50 10.36
N GLY A 151 27.17 -2.06 9.16
CA GLY A 151 28.02 -3.14 8.63
C GLY A 151 29.34 -2.55 8.18
#